data_1e7c9edea6664abf35c949927413d3f2
#
_entry.id   1e7c9edea6664abf35c949927413d3f2
#
_cell.length_a   1.000
_cell.length_b   1.000
_cell.length_c   1.000
_cell.angle_alpha   90.00
_cell.angle_beta   90.00
_cell.angle_gamma   90.00
#
_symmetry.space_group_name_H-M   'P 1'
#
loop_
_entity.id
_entity.type
_entity.pdbx_description
1 polymer ?
#
loop_
_entity_poly.entity_id
_entity_poly.type
_entity_poly.pdbx_seq_one_letter_code
_entity_poly.pdbx_strand_id
1 'polypeptide(L)'
;MFKSVSMFVALFSFVAMTSCGGEEQQQKAQVPEIATITVSTSNSNLERSYPVKIKGKADIDIRPQVTGFITKVHVDEGQHVKKGQVLFTLDQVQYQAAVDQALAAVKVAETAVATAQLTANNKKSLFEKNIISEYEYKLSENSLAQAEAQLAQANANLVNARKNKSYTTVTAPSDGVVGAIPNREGTLASPSMAQPLTTVSDNNEIYAYFSLNEKDLLSMTNNGALSLDEAIAAIPAVKLRLADGTIYGVEGKVATVSGVIDNTTGAASARALFDNPAGLLRSGSTGAVIIPYVESNAIIIPQKATFEIQDRKYVYAVNDSSKTISTPIEVFEINDGKEYIVTKGLKAGDRIVVEGVGTTVKEGITIKPVDKSASK
;
A
#
# COMPACT_ATOMS: atom_id res chain seq x y z
N MET A 1 -24.36 -17.69 82.37
CA MET A 1 -23.71 -18.69 83.27
C MET A 1 -22.25 -18.30 83.39
N PHE A 2 -21.97 -17.83 84.52
CA PHE A 2 -20.81 -18.12 85.43
C PHE A 2 -19.44 -17.67 84.83
N LYS A 3 -18.86 -16.61 85.43
CA LYS A 3 -18.01 -16.49 86.63
C LYS A 3 -16.58 -16.93 86.31
N SER A 4 -15.49 -16.32 86.75
CA SER A 4 -15.16 -15.43 87.89
C SER A 4 -13.69 -15.06 87.72
N VAL A 5 -13.27 -13.82 88.02
CA VAL A 5 -12.63 -13.40 89.24
C VAL A 5 -11.25 -14.02 89.49
N SER A 6 -10.13 -13.28 89.56
CA SER A 6 -9.47 -12.65 90.72
C SER A 6 -8.07 -12.20 90.27
N MET A 7 -7.59 -10.96 90.40
CA MET A 7 -7.13 -10.25 91.59
C MET A 7 -5.90 -10.86 92.27
N PHE A 8 -4.75 -10.14 92.19
CA PHE A 8 -3.81 -9.89 93.27
C PHE A 8 -2.62 -9.09 92.80
N VAL A 9 -2.52 -7.81 93.11
CA VAL A 9 -1.84 -7.14 94.23
C VAL A 9 -0.31 -6.96 94.04
N ALA A 10 -0.01 -5.69 93.83
CA ALA A 10 1.08 -4.79 94.24
C ALA A 10 2.34 -5.34 94.88
N LEU A 11 3.49 -4.81 94.44
CA LEU A 11 4.51 -4.23 95.36
C LEU A 11 5.55 -3.42 94.58
N PHE A 12 5.54 -2.16 94.78
CA PHE A 12 6.57 -1.20 95.16
C PHE A 12 8.03 -1.62 94.97
N SER A 13 8.78 -0.89 94.10
CA SER A 13 10.10 -0.40 94.50
C SER A 13 10.59 0.75 93.63
N PHE A 14 10.90 1.77 94.23
CA PHE A 14 11.47 3.09 93.82
C PHE A 14 13.00 2.93 93.71
N VAL A 15 13.64 3.28 92.58
CA VAL A 15 15.07 3.70 92.59
C VAL A 15 15.38 4.60 91.41
N ALA A 16 15.70 5.82 91.71
CA ALA A 16 16.75 6.71 91.23
C ALA A 16 16.90 7.05 89.75
N MET A 17 16.75 8.31 89.51
CA MET A 17 17.27 9.11 88.37
C MET A 17 18.78 8.92 88.19
N THR A 18 19.20 8.64 86.94
CA THR A 18 20.45 9.15 86.41
C THR A 18 20.21 9.68 85.03
N SER A 19 20.27 10.98 84.95
CA SER A 19 20.40 11.80 83.71
C SER A 19 21.68 11.36 83.02
N CYS A 20 21.56 10.89 81.78
CA CYS A 20 22.66 10.93 80.82
C CYS A 20 22.13 11.54 79.54
N GLY A 21 22.64 12.74 79.17
CA GLY A 21 22.43 13.39 77.96
C GLY A 21 22.93 12.53 76.76
N GLY A 22 21.99 12.03 75.98
CA GLY A 22 22.30 11.47 74.67
C GLY A 22 22.24 12.60 73.66
N GLU A 23 23.39 12.98 73.11
CA GLU A 23 23.50 13.77 71.94
C GLU A 23 22.62 13.08 70.87
N GLU A 24 21.57 13.77 70.39
CA GLU A 24 20.92 13.46 69.14
C GLU A 24 22.00 13.55 68.04
N GLN A 25 22.65 12.46 67.70
CA GLN A 25 23.30 12.34 66.43
C GLN A 25 22.24 12.51 65.36
N GLN A 26 22.11 13.74 64.85
CA GLN A 26 21.53 13.99 63.56
C GLN A 26 22.26 13.08 62.58
N GLN A 27 21.67 11.94 62.26
CA GLN A 27 22.05 11.14 61.11
C GLN A 27 21.94 12.09 59.92
N LYS A 28 23.07 12.66 59.47
CA LYS A 28 23.17 13.29 58.17
C LYS A 28 22.57 12.30 57.20
N ALA A 29 21.36 12.60 56.69
CA ALA A 29 20.73 11.83 55.63
C ALA A 29 21.77 11.69 54.52
N GLN A 30 22.28 10.48 54.36
CA GLN A 30 23.22 10.23 53.26
C GLN A 30 22.47 10.52 51.98
N VAL A 31 22.93 11.55 51.27
CA VAL A 31 22.37 11.90 49.96
C VAL A 31 22.60 10.69 49.07
N PRO A 32 21.52 10.09 48.53
CA PRO A 32 21.65 8.88 47.76
C PRO A 32 22.43 9.16 46.47
N GLU A 33 23.39 8.28 46.14
CA GLU A 33 24.07 8.29 44.87
C GLU A 33 23.14 7.68 43.81
N ILE A 34 22.75 8.45 42.83
CA ILE A 34 21.80 8.03 41.78
C ILE A 34 22.45 8.19 40.40
N ALA A 35 22.32 7.15 39.60
CA ALA A 35 22.79 7.16 38.21
C ALA A 35 22.02 8.17 37.38
N THR A 36 22.76 9.05 36.73
CA THR A 36 22.23 10.09 35.82
C THR A 36 22.95 10.01 34.48
N ILE A 37 22.30 10.50 33.45
CA ILE A 37 22.91 10.75 32.15
C ILE A 37 22.73 12.22 31.77
N THR A 38 23.70 12.75 31.06
CA THR A 38 23.56 14.03 30.41
C THR A 38 22.96 13.83 29.03
N VAL A 39 21.85 14.48 28.77
CA VAL A 39 21.12 14.39 27.51
C VAL A 39 21.91 15.04 26.40
N SER A 40 22.14 14.30 25.35
CA SER A 40 22.79 14.79 24.12
C SER A 40 21.87 14.62 22.91
N THR A 41 22.06 15.47 21.91
CA THR A 41 21.39 15.28 20.62
C THR A 41 22.17 14.29 19.78
N SER A 42 21.47 13.40 19.11
CA SER A 42 22.03 12.49 18.10
C SER A 42 21.09 12.38 16.92
N ASN A 43 21.64 12.01 15.76
CA ASN A 43 20.79 11.63 14.63
C ASN A 43 20.26 10.22 14.90
N SER A 44 18.96 10.09 14.90
CA SER A 44 18.32 8.78 15.06
C SER A 44 17.75 8.30 13.74
N ASN A 45 18.15 7.08 13.37
CA ASN A 45 17.53 6.38 12.25
C ASN A 45 16.30 5.66 12.76
N LEU A 46 15.15 6.17 12.39
CA LEU A 46 13.86 5.63 12.74
C LEU A 46 13.25 4.89 11.55
N GLU A 47 12.36 3.97 11.85
CA GLU A 47 11.62 3.24 10.83
C GLU A 47 10.12 3.40 11.11
N ARG A 48 9.38 3.84 10.10
CA ARG A 48 7.92 3.82 10.11
C ARG A 48 7.44 2.64 9.29
N SER A 49 6.53 1.86 9.87
CA SER A 49 5.96 0.68 9.25
C SER A 49 4.51 0.94 8.85
N TYR A 50 4.20 0.77 7.57
CA TYR A 50 2.86 0.95 7.03
C TYR A 50 2.35 -0.38 6.47
N PRO A 51 1.18 -0.87 6.88
CA PRO A 51 0.58 -2.07 6.30
C PRO A 51 0.31 -1.86 4.81
N VAL A 52 0.62 -2.86 3.99
CA VAL A 52 0.46 -2.80 2.54
C VAL A 52 -0.38 -3.92 1.99
N LYS A 53 -1.05 -3.60 0.86
CA LYS A 53 -1.56 -4.59 -0.08
C LYS A 53 -0.67 -4.61 -1.32
N ILE A 54 -0.16 -5.77 -1.65
CA ILE A 54 0.71 -5.99 -2.80
C ILE A 54 -0.16 -6.27 -4.01
N LYS A 55 0.14 -5.59 -5.13
CA LYS A 55 -0.47 -5.86 -6.44
C LYS A 55 0.62 -5.99 -7.49
N GLY A 56 0.39 -6.81 -8.49
CA GLY A 56 1.21 -6.86 -9.68
C GLY A 56 1.25 -5.48 -10.38
N LYS A 57 2.24 -5.27 -11.22
CA LYS A 57 2.33 -4.05 -12.04
C LYS A 57 1.08 -3.82 -12.87
N ALA A 58 0.50 -4.91 -13.38
CA ALA A 58 -0.78 -4.92 -14.07
C ALA A 58 -1.56 -6.17 -13.70
N ASP A 59 -2.71 -6.00 -13.09
CA ASP A 59 -3.70 -7.06 -12.86
C ASP A 59 -4.84 -6.84 -13.83
N ILE A 60 -4.96 -7.69 -14.86
CA ILE A 60 -5.92 -7.55 -15.93
C ILE A 60 -6.97 -8.64 -15.84
N ASP A 61 -8.20 -8.25 -15.57
CA ASP A 61 -9.35 -9.14 -15.60
C ASP A 61 -9.65 -9.56 -17.04
N ILE A 62 -9.64 -10.86 -17.29
CA ILE A 62 -9.96 -11.44 -18.59
C ILE A 62 -11.45 -11.72 -18.63
N ARG A 63 -12.15 -10.95 -19.44
CA ARG A 63 -13.59 -11.07 -19.68
C ARG A 63 -13.87 -11.36 -21.14
N PRO A 64 -14.85 -12.22 -21.47
CA PRO A 64 -15.22 -12.46 -22.86
C PRO A 64 -15.87 -11.19 -23.41
N GLN A 65 -15.66 -10.92 -24.71
CA GLN A 65 -16.30 -9.80 -25.40
C GLN A 65 -17.61 -10.22 -26.09
N VAL A 66 -17.86 -11.53 -26.18
CA VAL A 66 -19.08 -12.11 -26.76
C VAL A 66 -19.60 -13.23 -25.86
N THR A 67 -20.88 -13.54 -25.96
CA THR A 67 -21.52 -14.59 -25.17
C THR A 67 -21.36 -15.94 -25.85
N GLY A 68 -20.98 -16.98 -25.09
CA GLY A 68 -20.87 -18.34 -25.58
C GLY A 68 -20.46 -19.32 -24.49
N PHE A 69 -20.69 -20.62 -24.68
CA PHE A 69 -20.20 -21.63 -23.78
C PHE A 69 -18.68 -21.80 -23.92
N ILE A 70 -17.98 -21.98 -22.79
CA ILE A 70 -16.56 -22.33 -22.80
C ILE A 70 -16.42 -23.76 -23.37
N THR A 71 -15.82 -23.89 -24.53
CA THR A 71 -15.57 -25.20 -25.16
C THR A 71 -14.23 -25.77 -24.75
N LYS A 72 -13.24 -24.92 -24.47
CA LYS A 72 -11.93 -25.35 -24.04
C LYS A 72 -11.22 -24.30 -23.21
N VAL A 73 -10.56 -24.77 -22.14
CA VAL A 73 -9.61 -24.02 -21.33
C VAL A 73 -8.20 -24.49 -21.72
N HIS A 74 -7.32 -23.58 -22.13
CA HIS A 74 -6.00 -23.90 -22.67
C HIS A 74 -4.86 -23.67 -21.69
N VAL A 75 -5.16 -23.18 -20.48
CA VAL A 75 -4.17 -22.79 -19.46
C VAL A 75 -4.59 -23.30 -18.10
N ASP A 76 -3.62 -23.46 -17.22
CA ASP A 76 -3.84 -23.80 -15.82
C ASP A 76 -3.62 -22.59 -14.90
N GLU A 77 -4.20 -22.65 -13.69
CA GLU A 77 -3.98 -21.65 -12.64
C GLU A 77 -2.50 -21.58 -12.25
N GLY A 78 -1.94 -20.39 -12.16
CA GLY A 78 -0.52 -20.18 -11.86
C GLY A 78 0.42 -20.35 -13.05
N GLN A 79 -0.07 -20.68 -14.25
CA GLN A 79 0.75 -20.81 -15.45
C GLN A 79 1.22 -19.45 -15.96
N HIS A 80 2.49 -19.37 -16.38
CA HIS A 80 3.01 -18.23 -17.11
C HIS A 80 2.50 -18.21 -18.55
N VAL A 81 1.98 -17.08 -18.98
CA VAL A 81 1.44 -16.87 -20.33
C VAL A 81 2.10 -15.65 -20.99
N LYS A 82 2.16 -15.69 -22.32
CA LYS A 82 2.65 -14.59 -23.15
C LYS A 82 1.50 -13.84 -23.78
N LYS A 83 1.71 -12.56 -24.07
CA LYS A 83 0.77 -11.73 -24.82
C LYS A 83 0.34 -12.44 -26.11
N GLY A 84 -0.98 -12.50 -26.35
CA GLY A 84 -1.57 -13.18 -27.50
C GLY A 84 -1.76 -14.69 -27.33
N GLN A 85 -1.26 -15.29 -26.27
CA GLN A 85 -1.51 -16.72 -26.00
C GLN A 85 -2.99 -16.98 -25.74
N VAL A 86 -3.53 -18.04 -26.35
CA VAL A 86 -4.94 -18.42 -26.17
C VAL A 86 -5.15 -18.96 -24.76
N LEU A 87 -6.13 -18.40 -24.06
CA LEU A 87 -6.54 -18.80 -22.72
C LEU A 87 -7.80 -19.65 -22.73
N PHE A 88 -8.84 -19.17 -23.45
CA PHE A 88 -10.13 -19.85 -23.54
C PHE A 88 -10.63 -19.84 -24.98
N THR A 89 -11.37 -20.87 -25.34
CA THR A 89 -12.15 -20.91 -26.59
C THR A 89 -13.63 -21.01 -26.21
N LEU A 90 -14.43 -20.14 -26.78
CA LEU A 90 -15.89 -20.18 -26.68
C LEU A 90 -16.48 -20.90 -27.90
N ASP A 91 -17.74 -21.32 -27.79
CA ASP A 91 -18.47 -21.91 -28.92
C ASP A 91 -18.50 -20.95 -30.11
N GLN A 92 -18.00 -21.42 -31.23
CA GLN A 92 -17.82 -20.64 -32.46
C GLN A 92 -18.91 -20.88 -33.51
N VAL A 93 -19.78 -21.87 -33.30
CA VAL A 93 -20.71 -22.34 -34.35
C VAL A 93 -21.57 -21.21 -34.92
N GLN A 94 -22.25 -20.46 -34.04
CA GLN A 94 -23.10 -19.34 -34.46
C GLN A 94 -22.29 -18.18 -35.09
N TYR A 95 -21.09 -17.91 -34.60
CA TYR A 95 -20.24 -16.84 -35.11
C TYR A 95 -19.62 -17.21 -36.45
N GLN A 96 -19.28 -18.49 -36.68
CA GLN A 96 -18.85 -18.97 -37.97
C GLN A 96 -19.98 -18.87 -38.99
N ALA A 97 -21.19 -19.30 -38.67
CA ALA A 97 -22.35 -19.18 -39.54
C ALA A 97 -22.62 -17.72 -39.94
N ALA A 98 -22.48 -16.77 -39.00
CA ALA A 98 -22.60 -15.32 -39.31
C ALA A 98 -21.52 -14.83 -40.26
N VAL A 99 -20.27 -15.32 -40.14
CA VAL A 99 -19.19 -15.02 -41.13
C VAL A 99 -19.52 -15.57 -42.49
N ASP A 100 -19.99 -16.81 -42.57
CA ASP A 100 -20.32 -17.44 -43.85
C ASP A 100 -21.49 -16.75 -44.53
N GLN A 101 -22.51 -16.33 -43.80
CA GLN A 101 -23.63 -15.51 -44.31
C GLN A 101 -23.15 -14.17 -44.81
N ALA A 102 -22.29 -13.44 -44.07
CA ALA A 102 -21.76 -12.15 -44.48
C ALA A 102 -20.86 -12.30 -45.72
N LEU A 103 -20.07 -13.39 -45.82
CA LEU A 103 -19.26 -13.69 -46.99
C LEU A 103 -20.11 -13.93 -48.24
N ALA A 104 -21.21 -14.66 -48.10
CA ALA A 104 -22.16 -14.87 -49.20
C ALA A 104 -22.77 -13.53 -49.69
N ALA A 105 -23.13 -12.63 -48.74
CA ALA A 105 -23.64 -11.29 -49.10
C ALA A 105 -22.61 -10.45 -49.86
N VAL A 106 -21.33 -10.50 -49.49
CA VAL A 106 -20.25 -9.85 -50.24
C VAL A 106 -20.19 -10.40 -51.67
N LYS A 107 -20.28 -11.73 -51.84
CA LYS A 107 -20.23 -12.35 -53.18
C LYS A 107 -21.37 -11.90 -54.06
N VAL A 108 -22.59 -11.76 -53.53
CA VAL A 108 -23.75 -11.23 -54.23
C VAL A 108 -23.49 -9.76 -54.67
N ALA A 109 -22.98 -8.94 -53.74
CA ALA A 109 -22.69 -7.52 -54.03
C ALA A 109 -21.54 -7.38 -55.06
N GLU A 110 -20.49 -8.20 -55.01
CA GLU A 110 -19.42 -8.23 -56.02
C GLU A 110 -19.98 -8.50 -57.42
N THR A 111 -20.92 -9.46 -57.51
CA THR A 111 -21.56 -9.79 -58.81
C THR A 111 -22.43 -8.63 -59.32
N ALA A 112 -23.12 -7.93 -58.40
CA ALA A 112 -23.92 -6.74 -58.77
C ALA A 112 -23.03 -5.61 -59.30
N VAL A 113 -21.87 -5.34 -58.64
CA VAL A 113 -20.88 -4.35 -59.13
C VAL A 113 -20.36 -4.74 -60.51
N ALA A 114 -19.98 -6.01 -60.70
CA ALA A 114 -19.47 -6.49 -62.01
C ALA A 114 -20.51 -6.26 -63.14
N THR A 115 -21.78 -6.54 -62.84
CA THR A 115 -22.88 -6.31 -63.82
C THR A 115 -23.09 -4.82 -64.09
N ALA A 116 -23.13 -3.98 -63.05
CA ALA A 116 -23.28 -2.55 -63.19
C ALA A 116 -22.09 -1.90 -63.94
N GLN A 117 -20.86 -2.35 -63.63
CA GLN A 117 -19.63 -1.91 -64.29
C GLN A 117 -19.66 -2.23 -65.81
N LEU A 118 -20.06 -3.48 -66.18
CA LEU A 118 -20.22 -3.86 -67.59
C LEU A 118 -21.25 -2.97 -68.30
N THR A 119 -22.37 -2.70 -67.63
CA THR A 119 -23.43 -1.81 -68.20
C THR A 119 -22.92 -0.40 -68.35
N ALA A 120 -22.24 0.16 -67.34
CA ALA A 120 -21.67 1.50 -67.40
C ALA A 120 -20.62 1.64 -68.50
N ASN A 121 -19.75 0.66 -68.68
CA ASN A 121 -18.73 0.62 -69.71
C ASN A 121 -19.38 0.58 -71.14
N ASN A 122 -20.41 -0.25 -71.33
CA ASN A 122 -21.15 -0.32 -72.53
C ASN A 122 -21.86 1.01 -72.88
N LYS A 123 -22.55 1.59 -71.88
CA LYS A 123 -23.24 2.90 -72.03
C LYS A 123 -22.24 4.02 -72.34
N LYS A 124 -21.05 4.00 -71.69
CA LYS A 124 -19.97 4.94 -71.95
C LYS A 124 -19.54 4.90 -73.45
N SER A 125 -19.31 3.71 -74.03
CA SER A 125 -18.94 3.51 -75.43
C SER A 125 -20.03 4.01 -76.41
N LEU A 126 -21.30 3.84 -76.01
CA LEU A 126 -22.42 4.33 -76.85
C LEU A 126 -22.57 5.86 -76.79
N PHE A 127 -22.35 6.44 -75.59
CA PHE A 127 -22.36 7.91 -75.45
C PHE A 127 -21.22 8.56 -76.18
N GLU A 128 -20.00 8.04 -76.13
CA GLU A 128 -18.83 8.53 -76.86
C GLU A 128 -19.07 8.52 -78.39
N LYS A 129 -19.93 7.60 -78.85
CA LYS A 129 -20.37 7.52 -80.29
C LYS A 129 -21.63 8.37 -80.60
N ASN A 130 -22.14 9.16 -79.63
CA ASN A 130 -23.34 9.97 -79.71
C ASN A 130 -24.63 9.15 -80.03
N ILE A 131 -24.70 7.88 -79.60
CA ILE A 131 -25.85 7.00 -79.85
C ILE A 131 -26.89 7.14 -78.70
N ILE A 132 -26.46 7.49 -77.51
CA ILE A 132 -27.33 7.66 -76.34
C ILE A 132 -27.14 9.06 -75.72
N SER A 133 -28.12 9.50 -74.89
CA SER A 133 -28.07 10.78 -74.22
C SER A 133 -27.07 10.74 -72.98
N GLU A 134 -26.57 11.90 -72.59
CA GLU A 134 -25.76 12.04 -71.38
C GLU A 134 -26.52 11.59 -70.12
N TYR A 135 -27.83 11.84 -70.10
CA TYR A 135 -28.70 11.40 -69.02
C TYR A 135 -28.64 9.86 -68.80
N GLU A 136 -28.75 9.09 -69.88
CA GLU A 136 -28.70 7.62 -69.82
C GLU A 136 -27.33 7.11 -69.41
N TYR A 137 -26.25 7.76 -69.84
CA TYR A 137 -24.91 7.42 -69.35
C TYR A 137 -24.77 7.73 -67.90
N LYS A 138 -25.15 8.93 -67.42
CA LYS A 138 -25.11 9.30 -65.99
C LYS A 138 -25.96 8.42 -65.14
N LEU A 139 -27.10 7.96 -65.57
CA LEU A 139 -27.93 6.99 -64.84
C LEU A 139 -27.20 5.66 -64.63
N SER A 140 -26.39 5.20 -65.63
CA SER A 140 -25.61 3.99 -65.46
C SER A 140 -24.41 4.15 -64.53
N GLU A 141 -23.77 5.34 -64.53
CA GLU A 141 -22.71 5.65 -63.50
C GLU A 141 -23.29 5.69 -62.11
N ASN A 142 -24.45 6.29 -61.87
CA ASN A 142 -25.13 6.31 -60.59
C ASN A 142 -25.50 4.89 -60.13
N SER A 143 -25.94 4.02 -61.04
CA SER A 143 -26.24 2.62 -60.73
C SER A 143 -24.99 1.84 -60.35
N LEU A 144 -23.84 2.10 -60.99
CA LEU A 144 -22.57 1.54 -60.60
C LEU A 144 -22.16 2.03 -59.21
N ALA A 145 -22.20 3.35 -58.95
CA ALA A 145 -21.88 3.91 -57.65
C ALA A 145 -22.77 3.36 -56.53
N GLN A 146 -24.07 3.10 -56.82
CA GLN A 146 -24.98 2.44 -55.87
C GLN A 146 -24.55 1.00 -55.57
N ALA A 147 -24.17 0.21 -56.57
CA ALA A 147 -23.70 -1.16 -56.39
C ALA A 147 -22.39 -1.19 -55.60
N GLU A 148 -21.45 -0.28 -55.87
CA GLU A 148 -20.20 -0.14 -55.13
C GLU A 148 -20.45 0.20 -53.64
N ALA A 149 -21.41 1.11 -53.37
CA ALA A 149 -21.81 1.44 -52.01
C ALA A 149 -22.40 0.21 -51.26
N GLN A 150 -23.20 -0.62 -51.95
CA GLN A 150 -23.74 -1.87 -51.39
C GLN A 150 -22.63 -2.89 -51.09
N LEU A 151 -21.63 -3.01 -51.97
CA LEU A 151 -20.46 -3.86 -51.73
C LEU A 151 -19.65 -3.37 -50.53
N ALA A 152 -19.45 -2.05 -50.42
CA ALA A 152 -18.76 -1.49 -49.25
C ALA A 152 -19.50 -1.81 -47.94
N GLN A 153 -20.84 -1.71 -47.92
CA GLN A 153 -21.67 -2.09 -46.78
C GLN A 153 -21.57 -3.57 -46.48
N ALA A 154 -21.62 -4.46 -47.48
CA ALA A 154 -21.48 -5.91 -47.28
C ALA A 154 -20.09 -6.27 -46.69
N ASN A 155 -19.04 -5.62 -47.20
CA ASN A 155 -17.68 -5.79 -46.65
C ASN A 155 -17.58 -5.34 -45.20
N ALA A 156 -18.18 -4.21 -44.83
CA ALA A 156 -18.21 -3.75 -43.41
C ALA A 156 -18.91 -4.77 -42.52
N ASN A 157 -20.03 -5.35 -42.97
CA ASN A 157 -20.73 -6.41 -42.22
C ASN A 157 -19.86 -7.66 -42.06
N LEU A 158 -19.12 -8.07 -43.10
CA LEU A 158 -18.19 -9.19 -43.03
C LEU A 158 -17.05 -8.94 -42.03
N VAL A 159 -16.50 -7.72 -42.01
CA VAL A 159 -15.48 -7.33 -41.03
C VAL A 159 -16.03 -7.47 -39.60
N ASN A 160 -17.25 -6.99 -39.35
CA ASN A 160 -17.91 -7.09 -38.06
C ASN A 160 -18.14 -8.57 -37.62
N ALA A 161 -18.65 -9.41 -38.57
CA ALA A 161 -18.84 -10.83 -38.30
C ALA A 161 -17.53 -11.55 -37.98
N ARG A 162 -16.46 -11.29 -38.70
CA ARG A 162 -15.12 -11.83 -38.45
C ARG A 162 -14.57 -11.36 -37.11
N LYS A 163 -14.80 -10.09 -36.75
CA LYS A 163 -14.36 -9.55 -35.45
C LYS A 163 -15.08 -10.24 -34.30
N ASN A 164 -16.40 -10.40 -34.40
CA ASN A 164 -17.17 -11.13 -33.37
C ASN A 164 -16.71 -12.58 -33.22
N LYS A 165 -16.43 -13.27 -34.34
CA LYS A 165 -15.83 -14.61 -34.29
C LYS A 165 -14.45 -14.58 -33.62
N SER A 166 -13.60 -13.59 -33.89
CA SER A 166 -12.29 -13.50 -33.27
C SER A 166 -12.37 -13.37 -31.74
N TYR A 167 -13.42 -12.76 -31.21
CA TYR A 167 -13.65 -12.64 -29.77
C TYR A 167 -14.05 -13.94 -29.06
N THR A 168 -14.42 -14.99 -29.84
CA THR A 168 -14.64 -16.32 -29.26
C THR A 168 -13.34 -17.01 -28.84
N THR A 169 -12.19 -16.53 -29.31
CA THR A 169 -10.87 -16.96 -28.89
C THR A 169 -10.32 -15.90 -27.94
N VAL A 170 -10.36 -16.18 -26.65
CA VAL A 170 -9.92 -15.25 -25.60
C VAL A 170 -8.43 -15.42 -25.40
N THR A 171 -7.67 -14.35 -25.58
CA THR A 171 -6.20 -14.34 -25.49
C THR A 171 -5.70 -13.45 -24.36
N ALA A 172 -4.47 -13.70 -23.89
CA ALA A 172 -3.79 -12.87 -22.90
C ALA A 172 -3.43 -11.50 -23.51
N PRO A 173 -3.80 -10.39 -22.87
CA PRO A 173 -3.48 -9.04 -23.35
C PRO A 173 -2.02 -8.62 -23.06
N SER A 174 -1.37 -9.25 -22.09
CA SER A 174 0.01 -9.02 -21.67
C SER A 174 0.68 -10.34 -21.25
N ASP A 175 1.99 -10.29 -21.10
CA ASP A 175 2.73 -11.33 -20.39
C ASP A 175 2.32 -11.31 -18.91
N GLY A 176 2.33 -12.49 -18.25
CA GLY A 176 1.97 -12.56 -16.85
C GLY A 176 1.68 -13.96 -16.35
N VAL A 177 1.12 -14.06 -15.16
CA VAL A 177 0.71 -15.31 -14.51
C VAL A 177 -0.82 -15.36 -14.45
N VAL A 178 -1.38 -16.51 -14.82
CA VAL A 178 -2.82 -16.78 -14.76
C VAL A 178 -3.27 -16.94 -13.30
N GLY A 179 -4.29 -16.19 -12.91
CA GLY A 179 -4.94 -16.29 -11.61
C GLY A 179 -5.86 -17.50 -11.50
N ALA A 180 -6.82 -17.44 -10.58
CA ALA A 180 -7.85 -18.47 -10.44
C ALA A 180 -8.74 -18.53 -11.69
N ILE A 181 -9.20 -19.74 -12.03
CA ILE A 181 -10.11 -20.03 -13.15
C ILE A 181 -11.43 -20.57 -12.58
N PRO A 182 -12.35 -19.69 -12.15
CA PRO A 182 -13.61 -20.10 -11.53
C PRO A 182 -14.58 -20.80 -12.50
N ASN A 183 -14.41 -20.54 -13.81
CA ASN A 183 -15.31 -21.02 -14.86
C ASN A 183 -14.68 -22.17 -15.64
N ARG A 184 -15.36 -23.31 -15.68
CA ARG A 184 -14.90 -24.53 -16.34
C ARG A 184 -15.54 -24.69 -17.73
N GLU A 185 -15.05 -25.63 -18.50
CA GLU A 185 -15.66 -26.05 -19.77
C GLU A 185 -17.15 -26.37 -19.58
N GLY A 186 -17.99 -25.93 -20.50
CA GLY A 186 -19.45 -26.01 -20.43
C GLY A 186 -20.13 -24.86 -19.69
N THR A 187 -19.39 -23.93 -19.04
CA THR A 187 -19.98 -22.74 -18.42
C THR A 187 -20.30 -21.69 -19.48
N LEU A 188 -21.47 -21.03 -19.34
CA LEU A 188 -21.83 -19.89 -20.19
C LEU A 188 -21.02 -18.66 -19.76
N ALA A 189 -20.22 -18.14 -20.66
CA ALA A 189 -19.46 -16.92 -20.50
C ALA A 189 -20.15 -15.74 -21.22
N SER A 190 -20.18 -14.57 -20.57
CA SER A 190 -20.75 -13.36 -21.18
C SER A 190 -20.00 -12.10 -20.70
N PRO A 191 -20.05 -10.98 -21.45
CA PRO A 191 -19.42 -9.71 -21.03
C PRO A 191 -19.93 -9.18 -19.69
N SER A 192 -21.18 -9.49 -19.32
CA SER A 192 -21.86 -9.02 -18.11
C SER A 192 -21.71 -9.92 -16.89
N MET A 193 -20.91 -10.99 -16.98
CA MET A 193 -20.71 -11.90 -15.85
C MET A 193 -20.03 -11.19 -14.67
N ALA A 194 -20.44 -11.53 -13.44
CA ALA A 194 -19.97 -10.88 -12.22
C ALA A 194 -18.46 -11.09 -12.00
N GLN A 195 -17.98 -12.32 -12.24
CA GLN A 195 -16.57 -12.66 -12.09
C GLN A 195 -15.89 -12.77 -13.45
N PRO A 196 -14.61 -12.38 -13.60
CA PRO A 196 -13.85 -12.60 -14.83
C PRO A 196 -13.61 -14.10 -15.07
N LEU A 197 -13.25 -14.49 -16.29
CA LEU A 197 -12.81 -15.84 -16.62
C LEU A 197 -11.55 -16.21 -15.85
N THR A 198 -10.63 -15.30 -15.77
CA THR A 198 -9.41 -15.33 -14.96
C THR A 198 -8.83 -13.91 -14.88
N THR A 199 -7.75 -13.76 -14.12
CA THR A 199 -6.93 -12.52 -14.10
C THR A 199 -5.54 -12.88 -14.59
N VAL A 200 -4.93 -12.06 -15.44
CA VAL A 200 -3.52 -12.18 -15.80
C VAL A 200 -2.77 -11.07 -15.08
N SER A 201 -1.83 -11.47 -14.21
CA SER A 201 -1.04 -10.56 -13.36
C SER A 201 0.41 -10.51 -13.83
N ASP A 202 0.90 -9.32 -14.16
CA ASP A 202 2.34 -9.10 -14.34
C ASP A 202 3.00 -8.88 -12.97
N ASN A 203 3.71 -9.89 -12.51
CA ASN A 203 4.37 -9.90 -11.21
C ASN A 203 5.89 -9.67 -11.28
N ASN A 204 6.45 -9.26 -12.42
CA ASN A 204 7.89 -8.95 -12.54
C ASN A 204 8.26 -7.75 -11.68
N GLU A 205 7.39 -6.76 -11.64
CA GLU A 205 7.43 -5.63 -10.73
C GLU A 205 6.11 -5.62 -9.94
N ILE A 206 6.20 -5.24 -8.68
CA ILE A 206 5.01 -5.16 -7.82
C ILE A 206 4.87 -3.77 -7.21
N TYR A 207 3.63 -3.38 -6.98
CA TYR A 207 3.28 -2.21 -6.22
C TYR A 207 2.79 -2.59 -4.84
N ALA A 208 3.43 -2.05 -3.81
CA ALA A 208 2.95 -2.12 -2.44
C ALA A 208 2.15 -0.85 -2.14
N TYR A 209 0.82 -1.00 -2.00
CA TYR A 209 -0.10 0.10 -1.70
C TYR A 209 -0.27 0.25 -0.20
N PHE A 210 -0.10 1.45 0.30
CA PHE A 210 -0.29 1.81 1.71
C PHE A 210 -0.95 3.18 1.86
N SER A 211 -1.43 3.46 3.05
CA SER A 211 -2.11 4.72 3.36
C SER A 211 -1.23 5.58 4.24
N LEU A 212 -1.06 6.84 3.85
CA LEU A 212 -0.41 7.90 4.62
C LEU A 212 -1.48 8.83 5.18
N ASN A 213 -1.50 9.04 6.48
CA ASN A 213 -2.41 10.01 7.08
C ASN A 213 -1.96 11.46 6.77
N GLU A 214 -2.85 12.43 6.94
CA GLU A 214 -2.57 13.84 6.65
C GLU A 214 -1.41 14.38 7.49
N LYS A 215 -1.28 13.97 8.76
CA LYS A 215 -0.17 14.36 9.65
C LYS A 215 1.18 13.90 9.09
N ASP A 216 1.24 12.66 8.56
CA ASP A 216 2.46 12.14 7.94
C ASP A 216 2.82 12.93 6.68
N LEU A 217 1.83 13.23 5.83
CA LEU A 217 2.03 14.04 4.63
C LEU A 217 2.56 15.45 4.96
N LEU A 218 1.97 16.13 5.92
CA LEU A 218 2.43 17.44 6.38
C LEU A 218 3.86 17.38 6.92
N SER A 219 4.18 16.33 7.69
CA SER A 219 5.55 16.14 8.20
C SER A 219 6.55 15.88 7.08
N MET A 220 6.19 15.09 6.07
CA MET A 220 7.05 14.78 4.91
C MET A 220 7.31 16.00 4.04
N THR A 221 6.34 16.88 3.86
CA THR A 221 6.48 18.13 3.10
C THR A 221 7.06 19.29 3.92
N ASN A 222 7.56 19.01 5.13
CA ASN A 222 8.04 20.01 6.07
C ASN A 222 7.03 21.18 6.25
N ASN A 223 5.77 20.80 6.55
CA ASN A 223 4.62 21.73 6.67
C ASN A 223 4.41 22.62 5.43
N GLY A 224 4.62 22.07 4.24
CA GLY A 224 4.41 22.78 2.98
C GLY A 224 5.61 23.56 2.44
N ALA A 225 6.80 23.39 3.04
CA ALA A 225 8.04 23.99 2.54
C ALA A 225 8.59 23.24 1.30
N LEU A 226 8.26 21.96 1.14
CA LEU A 226 8.62 21.14 -0.01
C LEU A 226 7.36 20.79 -0.80
N SER A 227 7.48 20.70 -2.12
CA SER A 227 6.43 20.10 -2.94
C SER A 227 6.34 18.59 -2.62
N LEU A 228 5.19 17.99 -2.92
CA LEU A 228 4.99 16.55 -2.70
C LEU A 228 6.00 15.71 -3.49
N ASP A 229 6.30 16.09 -4.74
CA ASP A 229 7.24 15.39 -5.60
C ASP A 229 8.68 15.45 -5.04
N GLU A 230 9.09 16.61 -4.53
CA GLU A 230 10.40 16.77 -3.86
C GLU A 230 10.47 15.95 -2.57
N ALA A 231 9.40 15.93 -1.79
CA ALA A 231 9.31 15.12 -0.58
C ALA A 231 9.38 13.62 -0.89
N ILE A 232 8.70 13.15 -1.94
CA ILE A 232 8.77 11.75 -2.39
C ILE A 232 10.19 11.39 -2.87
N ALA A 233 10.82 12.27 -3.65
CA ALA A 233 12.18 12.07 -4.15
C ALA A 233 13.24 12.02 -3.03
N ALA A 234 12.98 12.69 -1.91
CA ALA A 234 13.85 12.68 -0.74
C ALA A 234 13.70 11.42 0.14
N ILE A 235 12.66 10.59 -0.08
CA ILE A 235 12.49 9.34 0.67
C ILE A 235 13.60 8.37 0.27
N PRO A 236 14.37 7.82 1.23
CA PRO A 236 15.35 6.78 0.96
C PRO A 236 14.69 5.51 0.41
N ALA A 237 15.53 4.55 -0.02
CA ALA A 237 15.04 3.23 -0.37
C ALA A 237 14.24 2.62 0.79
N VAL A 238 13.11 2.00 0.45
CA VAL A 238 12.19 1.43 1.41
C VAL A 238 12.31 -0.10 1.42
N LYS A 239 12.09 -0.70 2.59
CA LYS A 239 12.11 -2.16 2.75
C LYS A 239 10.68 -2.69 2.82
N LEU A 240 10.50 -3.93 2.38
CA LEU A 240 9.22 -4.63 2.49
C LEU A 240 9.36 -5.76 3.51
N ARG A 241 8.54 -5.72 4.55
CA ARG A 241 8.37 -6.83 5.49
C ARG A 241 7.21 -7.68 5.03
N LEU A 242 7.47 -8.97 4.85
CA LEU A 242 6.48 -9.94 4.42
C LEU A 242 5.53 -10.33 5.58
N ALA A 243 4.48 -11.08 5.26
CA ALA A 243 3.48 -11.51 6.24
C ALA A 243 4.04 -12.43 7.34
N ASP A 244 5.14 -13.14 7.07
CA ASP A 244 5.86 -13.96 8.04
C ASP A 244 6.85 -13.18 8.93
N GLY A 245 6.97 -11.85 8.72
CA GLY A 245 7.87 -10.98 9.44
C GLY A 245 9.26 -10.84 8.83
N THR A 246 9.61 -11.61 7.80
CA THR A 246 10.91 -11.51 7.12
C THR A 246 10.99 -10.25 6.27
N ILE A 247 12.21 -9.72 6.11
CA ILE A 247 12.45 -8.58 5.23
C ILE A 247 12.75 -9.10 3.81
N TYR A 248 12.02 -8.58 2.84
CA TYR A 248 12.27 -8.89 1.43
C TYR A 248 13.65 -8.36 1.01
N GLY A 249 14.42 -9.20 0.30
CA GLY A 249 15.82 -8.92 0.00
C GLY A 249 16.08 -7.82 -1.05
N VAL A 250 15.02 -7.32 -1.70
CA VAL A 250 15.12 -6.24 -2.70
C VAL A 250 14.48 -4.99 -2.12
N GLU A 251 15.23 -3.90 -2.12
CA GLU A 251 14.73 -2.59 -1.69
C GLU A 251 13.87 -1.96 -2.80
N GLY A 252 12.84 -1.24 -2.37
CA GLY A 252 11.93 -0.53 -3.26
C GLY A 252 12.05 0.98 -3.14
N LYS A 253 11.25 1.68 -3.94
CA LYS A 253 11.14 3.13 -3.92
C LYS A 253 9.69 3.54 -3.84
N VAL A 254 9.38 4.59 -3.08
CA VAL A 254 8.05 5.22 -3.14
C VAL A 254 7.91 5.84 -4.52
N ALA A 255 6.92 5.37 -5.27
CA ALA A 255 6.71 5.78 -6.65
C ALA A 255 5.77 6.98 -6.76
N THR A 256 4.67 6.95 -6.01
CA THR A 256 3.68 8.04 -6.03
C THR A 256 2.91 8.09 -4.73
N VAL A 257 2.42 9.28 -4.42
CA VAL A 257 1.42 9.54 -3.37
C VAL A 257 0.24 10.24 -4.04
N SER A 258 -0.98 9.84 -3.72
CA SER A 258 -2.19 10.46 -4.25
C SER A 258 -2.27 11.94 -3.85
N GLY A 259 -2.60 12.80 -4.79
CA GLY A 259 -2.90 14.21 -4.53
C GLY A 259 -4.28 14.45 -3.89
N VAL A 260 -5.05 13.39 -3.61
CA VAL A 260 -6.39 13.46 -3.01
C VAL A 260 -6.39 12.63 -1.73
N ILE A 261 -6.92 13.21 -0.67
CA ILE A 261 -7.16 12.54 0.61
C ILE A 261 -8.57 11.93 0.55
N ASP A 262 -8.68 10.66 0.87
CA ASP A 262 -9.95 9.97 1.03
C ASP A 262 -10.64 10.49 2.30
N ASN A 263 -11.80 11.11 2.14
CA ASN A 263 -12.57 11.73 3.24
C ASN A 263 -13.14 10.71 4.23
N THR A 264 -13.19 9.43 3.87
CA THR A 264 -13.67 8.37 4.76
C THR A 264 -12.58 7.93 5.73
N THR A 265 -11.33 7.88 5.25
CA THR A 265 -10.18 7.39 6.03
C THR A 265 -9.25 8.49 6.51
N GLY A 266 -9.36 9.74 5.97
CA GLY A 266 -8.43 10.83 6.26
C GLY A 266 -6.99 10.57 5.78
N ALA A 267 -6.81 9.69 4.79
CA ALA A 267 -5.50 9.25 4.34
C ALA A 267 -5.35 9.39 2.81
N ALA A 268 -4.13 9.62 2.37
CA ALA A 268 -3.76 9.54 0.96
C ALA A 268 -3.19 8.17 0.64
N SER A 269 -3.55 7.62 -0.52
CA SER A 269 -2.99 6.37 -1.01
C SER A 269 -1.59 6.62 -1.56
N ALA A 270 -0.62 5.85 -1.09
CA ALA A 270 0.74 5.82 -1.59
C ALA A 270 1.07 4.44 -2.16
N ARG A 271 2.02 4.38 -3.07
CA ARG A 271 2.54 3.11 -3.58
C ARG A 271 4.06 3.14 -3.68
N ALA A 272 4.67 2.04 -3.28
CA ALA A 272 6.08 1.78 -3.49
C ALA A 272 6.24 0.68 -4.56
N LEU A 273 7.25 0.85 -5.41
CA LEU A 273 7.63 -0.09 -6.45
C LEU A 273 8.77 -0.98 -5.94
N PHE A 274 8.63 -2.28 -6.15
CA PHE A 274 9.67 -3.28 -5.87
C PHE A 274 9.84 -4.19 -7.07
N ASP A 275 11.09 -4.50 -7.41
CA ASP A 275 11.40 -5.54 -8.37
C ASP A 275 11.17 -6.93 -7.76
N ASN A 276 10.67 -7.86 -8.56
CA ASN A 276 10.34 -9.22 -8.10
C ASN A 276 10.96 -10.31 -9.00
N PRO A 277 12.29 -10.34 -9.12
CA PRO A 277 12.97 -11.25 -10.07
C PRO A 277 12.75 -12.74 -9.74
N ALA A 278 12.55 -13.08 -8.48
CA ALA A 278 12.29 -14.43 -8.03
C ALA A 278 10.81 -14.86 -8.11
N GLY A 279 9.89 -13.94 -8.48
CA GLY A 279 8.45 -14.23 -8.52
C GLY A 279 7.84 -14.61 -7.15
N LEU A 280 8.52 -14.28 -6.04
CA LEU A 280 8.08 -14.62 -4.70
C LEU A 280 6.80 -13.85 -4.31
N LEU A 281 6.76 -12.58 -4.68
CA LEU A 281 5.63 -11.71 -4.37
C LEU A 281 4.53 -11.91 -5.42
N ARG A 282 3.30 -12.06 -4.95
CA ARG A 282 2.14 -12.25 -5.80
C ARG A 282 1.10 -11.17 -5.55
N SER A 283 0.35 -10.82 -6.56
CA SER A 283 -0.81 -9.95 -6.40
C SER A 283 -1.78 -10.52 -5.36
N GLY A 284 -2.28 -9.68 -4.45
CA GLY A 284 -3.11 -10.08 -3.33
C GLY A 284 -2.35 -10.37 -2.03
N SER A 285 -1.02 -10.49 -2.05
CA SER A 285 -0.21 -10.63 -0.83
C SER A 285 -0.30 -9.39 0.04
N THR A 286 0.00 -9.56 1.34
CA THR A 286 0.04 -8.48 2.33
C THR A 286 1.41 -8.41 3.00
N GLY A 287 1.70 -7.30 3.63
CA GLY A 287 2.95 -7.07 4.34
C GLY A 287 2.98 -5.68 4.97
N ALA A 288 4.17 -5.17 5.19
CA ALA A 288 4.37 -3.79 5.64
C ALA A 288 5.57 -3.16 4.93
N VAL A 289 5.40 -1.96 4.39
CA VAL A 289 6.51 -1.14 3.91
C VAL A 289 7.14 -0.43 5.09
N ILE A 290 8.46 -0.51 5.18
CA ILE A 290 9.28 0.16 6.19
C ILE A 290 9.97 1.33 5.51
N ILE A 291 9.61 2.53 5.94
CA ILE A 291 10.20 3.78 5.46
C ILE A 291 11.19 4.26 6.52
N PRO A 292 12.51 4.34 6.21
CA PRO A 292 13.48 4.93 7.12
C PRO A 292 13.23 6.44 7.22
N TYR A 293 13.33 6.93 8.44
CA TYR A 293 13.17 8.34 8.76
C TYR A 293 14.34 8.80 9.62
N VAL A 294 14.98 9.88 9.25
CA VAL A 294 16.10 10.43 10.01
C VAL A 294 15.62 11.66 10.76
N GLU A 295 15.56 11.58 12.08
CA GLU A 295 15.35 12.74 12.93
C GLU A 295 16.69 13.35 13.29
N SER A 296 16.96 14.56 12.79
CA SER A 296 18.17 15.29 13.09
C SER A 296 18.04 15.98 14.44
N ASN A 297 19.11 15.91 15.26
CA ASN A 297 19.12 16.49 16.60
C ASN A 297 18.09 15.89 17.57
N ALA A 298 17.74 14.60 17.41
CA ALA A 298 16.87 13.92 18.31
C ALA A 298 17.49 13.79 19.71
N ILE A 299 16.71 14.03 20.74
CA ILE A 299 17.07 13.72 22.12
C ILE A 299 16.62 12.31 22.40
N ILE A 300 17.58 11.40 22.61
CA ILE A 300 17.30 9.98 22.88
C ILE A 300 17.54 9.68 24.36
N ILE A 301 16.55 9.08 25.01
CA ILE A 301 16.63 8.69 26.41
C ILE A 301 16.19 7.23 26.60
N PRO A 302 16.79 6.48 27.51
CA PRO A 302 16.33 5.12 27.82
C PRO A 302 14.90 5.14 28.40
N GLN A 303 14.04 4.21 27.97
CA GLN A 303 12.67 4.10 28.51
C GLN A 303 12.64 3.93 30.02
N LYS A 304 13.62 3.24 30.61
CA LYS A 304 13.77 3.07 32.06
C LYS A 304 13.98 4.38 32.83
N ALA A 305 14.35 5.47 32.14
CA ALA A 305 14.49 6.81 32.73
C ALA A 305 13.16 7.55 32.84
N THR A 306 12.08 6.98 32.31
CA THR A 306 10.76 7.60 32.28
C THR A 306 9.80 6.93 33.24
N PHE A 307 8.79 7.69 33.67
CA PHE A 307 7.63 7.16 34.40
C PHE A 307 6.38 7.82 33.87
N GLU A 308 5.23 7.19 34.11
CA GLU A 308 3.96 7.62 33.55
C GLU A 308 2.98 7.99 34.66
N ILE A 309 2.35 9.14 34.52
CA ILE A 309 1.27 9.59 35.39
C ILE A 309 0.12 10.08 34.47
N GLN A 310 -1.06 9.46 34.57
CA GLN A 310 -2.26 9.86 33.83
C GLN A 310 -2.00 10.11 32.33
N ASP A 311 -1.51 9.08 31.64
CA ASP A 311 -1.20 9.07 30.21
C ASP A 311 -0.14 10.10 29.74
N ARG A 312 0.61 10.69 30.67
CA ARG A 312 1.73 11.57 30.37
C ARG A 312 3.03 10.97 30.86
N LYS A 313 4.06 11.08 30.04
CA LYS A 313 5.41 10.63 30.38
C LYS A 313 6.22 11.73 31.02
N TYR A 314 6.97 11.37 32.03
CA TYR A 314 7.82 12.27 32.83
C TYR A 314 9.21 11.68 32.98
N VAL A 315 10.17 12.56 33.20
CA VAL A 315 11.51 12.23 33.65
C VAL A 315 11.85 13.02 34.90
N TYR A 316 12.75 12.52 35.73
CA TYR A 316 13.35 13.33 36.79
C TYR A 316 14.58 14.05 36.23
N ALA A 317 14.45 15.35 35.94
CA ALA A 317 15.57 16.22 35.61
C ALA A 317 16.27 16.66 36.92
N VAL A 318 17.57 16.82 36.86
CA VAL A 318 18.39 17.27 37.98
C VAL A 318 18.80 18.70 37.77
N ASN A 319 18.40 19.59 38.69
CA ASN A 319 18.77 21.02 38.63
C ASN A 319 20.20 21.26 39.14
N ASP A 320 20.66 22.52 39.04
CA ASP A 320 21.97 22.95 39.50
C ASP A 320 22.19 22.74 41.01
N SER A 321 21.13 22.67 41.80
CA SER A 321 21.14 22.39 43.24
C SER A 321 21.11 20.89 43.57
N SER A 322 21.31 20.00 42.57
CA SER A 322 21.24 18.56 42.66
C SER A 322 19.91 18.02 43.21
N LYS A 323 18.80 18.76 42.98
CA LYS A 323 17.43 18.34 43.30
C LYS A 323 16.73 17.79 42.07
N THR A 324 15.93 16.75 42.26
CA THR A 324 15.11 16.16 41.22
C THR A 324 13.84 16.98 41.00
N ILE A 325 13.53 17.23 39.72
CA ILE A 325 12.31 17.93 39.26
C ILE A 325 11.58 17.01 38.29
N SER A 326 10.30 16.80 38.51
CA SER A 326 9.44 16.06 37.57
C SER A 326 9.17 16.92 36.34
N THR A 327 9.74 16.53 35.20
CA THR A 327 9.62 17.26 33.95
C THR A 327 8.75 16.46 32.98
N PRO A 328 7.60 17.02 32.51
CA PRO A 328 6.79 16.34 31.51
C PRO A 328 7.50 16.33 30.17
N ILE A 329 7.44 15.22 29.48
CA ILE A 329 8.04 15.04 28.14
C ILE A 329 7.00 14.58 27.13
N GLU A 330 7.15 15.07 25.88
CA GLU A 330 6.47 14.48 24.74
C GLU A 330 7.46 13.57 24.01
N VAL A 331 7.04 12.36 23.69
CA VAL A 331 7.89 11.39 23.01
C VAL A 331 7.33 11.06 21.63
N PHE A 332 8.19 10.68 20.72
CA PHE A 332 7.80 10.21 19.39
C PHE A 332 7.08 8.86 19.52
N GLU A 333 6.02 8.66 18.72
CA GLU A 333 5.18 7.43 18.75
C GLU A 333 5.95 6.16 18.35
N ILE A 334 7.10 6.33 17.70
CA ILE A 334 7.94 5.21 17.26
C ILE A 334 9.04 5.02 18.29
N ASN A 335 9.13 3.84 18.83
CA ASN A 335 10.21 3.45 19.74
C ASN A 335 10.66 2.02 19.39
N ASP A 336 11.91 1.72 19.69
CA ASP A 336 12.51 0.39 19.50
C ASP A 336 12.25 -0.56 20.69
N GLY A 337 11.44 -0.13 21.65
CA GLY A 337 11.18 -0.84 22.90
C GLY A 337 12.26 -0.66 23.98
N LYS A 338 13.31 0.11 23.71
CA LYS A 338 14.43 0.38 24.63
C LYS A 338 14.62 1.87 24.90
N GLU A 339 14.41 2.71 23.89
CA GLU A 339 14.66 4.13 23.91
C GLU A 339 13.42 4.92 23.51
N TYR A 340 13.30 6.15 24.00
CA TYR A 340 12.35 7.14 23.55
C TYR A 340 13.06 8.31 22.90
N ILE A 341 12.46 8.84 21.87
CA ILE A 341 12.87 10.10 21.26
C ILE A 341 11.99 11.19 21.81
N VAL A 342 12.61 12.13 22.50
CA VAL A 342 11.91 13.26 23.13
C VAL A 342 11.79 14.39 22.13
N THR A 343 10.54 14.79 21.86
CA THR A 343 10.24 15.92 20.98
C THR A 343 10.12 17.24 21.72
N LYS A 344 9.66 17.19 22.99
CA LYS A 344 9.53 18.36 23.86
C LYS A 344 9.77 17.99 25.31
N GLY A 345 10.21 18.97 26.11
CA GLY A 345 10.37 18.84 27.54
C GLY A 345 11.82 18.75 28.03
N LEU A 346 12.77 18.41 27.16
CA LEU A 346 14.20 18.37 27.47
C LEU A 346 15.01 19.21 26.48
N LYS A 347 16.19 19.62 26.92
CA LYS A 347 17.20 20.30 26.12
C LYS A 347 18.50 19.53 26.17
N ALA A 348 19.33 19.68 25.12
CA ALA A 348 20.67 19.17 25.15
C ALA A 348 21.45 19.79 26.34
N GLY A 349 22.13 18.94 27.11
CA GLY A 349 22.83 19.33 28.33
C GLY A 349 22.03 19.10 29.63
N ASP A 350 20.73 18.86 29.56
CA ASP A 350 19.95 18.51 30.73
C ASP A 350 20.45 17.18 31.31
N ARG A 351 20.44 17.08 32.65
CA ARG A 351 20.80 15.84 33.34
C ARG A 351 19.54 15.16 33.83
N ILE A 352 19.36 13.88 33.50
CA ILE A 352 18.20 13.09 33.91
C ILE A 352 18.60 11.84 34.69
N VAL A 353 17.73 11.39 35.56
CA VAL A 353 17.90 10.15 36.36
C VAL A 353 17.57 8.96 35.48
N VAL A 354 18.40 7.91 35.52
CA VAL A 354 18.19 6.66 34.76
C VAL A 354 17.98 5.40 35.61
N GLU A 355 18.21 5.49 36.92
CA GLU A 355 17.99 4.37 37.86
C GLU A 355 17.18 4.82 39.06
N GLY A 356 16.33 3.94 39.60
CA GLY A 356 15.51 4.23 40.78
C GLY A 356 14.26 5.06 40.47
N VAL A 357 13.93 5.30 39.21
CA VAL A 357 12.74 6.02 38.79
C VAL A 357 11.49 5.25 39.26
N GLY A 358 10.57 5.95 39.93
CA GLY A 358 9.33 5.36 40.46
C GLY A 358 9.48 4.50 41.72
N THR A 359 10.69 4.22 42.16
CA THR A 359 10.94 3.45 43.39
C THR A 359 11.67 4.25 44.47
N THR A 360 12.89 4.65 44.20
CA THR A 360 13.77 5.34 45.17
C THR A 360 13.77 6.84 44.95
N VAL A 361 13.62 7.28 43.70
CA VAL A 361 13.63 8.70 43.34
C VAL A 361 12.21 9.26 43.30
N LYS A 362 12.01 10.38 43.98
CA LYS A 362 10.78 11.19 43.98
C LYS A 362 11.12 12.65 43.69
N GLU A 363 10.15 13.43 43.38
CA GLU A 363 10.31 14.87 43.19
C GLU A 363 10.83 15.60 44.43
N GLY A 364 11.74 16.54 44.24
CA GLY A 364 12.28 17.37 45.31
C GLY A 364 13.40 16.75 46.16
N ILE A 365 13.82 15.53 45.87
CA ILE A 365 14.90 14.86 46.62
C ILE A 365 16.26 15.39 46.17
N THR A 366 17.14 15.69 47.12
CA THR A 366 18.54 16.00 46.81
C THR A 366 19.28 14.69 46.57
N ILE A 367 19.97 14.57 45.46
CA ILE A 367 20.75 13.39 45.06
C ILE A 367 22.20 13.76 44.83
N LYS A 368 23.10 12.78 44.92
CA LYS A 368 24.45 12.90 44.41
C LYS A 368 24.49 12.24 43.02
N PRO A 369 24.49 13.03 41.91
CA PRO A 369 24.45 12.47 40.58
C PRO A 369 25.75 11.75 40.29
N VAL A 370 25.64 10.49 39.87
CA VAL A 370 26.75 9.69 39.32
C VAL A 370 26.51 9.60 37.81
N ASP A 371 27.39 10.21 37.06
CA ASP A 371 27.25 10.21 35.59
C ASP A 371 27.59 8.80 35.04
N LYS A 372 26.58 8.13 34.50
CA LYS A 372 26.72 6.88 33.75
C LYS A 372 26.64 7.17 32.23
N SER A 373 27.22 8.28 31.77
CA SER A 373 27.33 8.53 30.37
C SER A 373 28.17 7.43 29.72
N ALA A 374 27.51 6.61 28.88
CA ALA A 374 28.12 5.61 28.00
C ALA A 374 28.80 4.39 28.68
N SER A 375 28.01 3.54 29.26
CA SER A 375 28.27 2.10 29.14
C SER A 375 27.52 1.61 27.89
N LYS A 376 28.26 1.48 26.77
CA LYS A 376 27.78 0.88 25.51
C LYS A 376 27.32 -0.54 25.71
#